data_08833ab79f40debadd2c820348b78def
#
_entry.id   08833ab79f40debadd2c820348b78def
#
_cell.length_a   1.000
_cell.length_b   1.000
_cell.length_c   1.000
_cell.angle_alpha   90.00
_cell.angle_beta   90.00
_cell.angle_gamma   90.00
#
_symmetry.space_group_name_H-M   'P 1'
#
loop_
_entity.id
_entity.type
_entity.pdbx_description
1 polymer ?
#
loop_
_entity_poly.entity_id
_entity_poly.type
_entity_poly.pdbx_seq_one_letter_code
_entity_poly.pdbx_strand_id
1 'polypeptide(L)'
;MSNPKAPTATEAAALFLSVNNIEVVYDHVILVLKGVSLDVPRGGIVALLGANGAGKTTTLKAVSNLLHAERGDVTKGSILFDGVEVQSLSPNDLVRRGCIQVMEGRRCFAHLTVEENLLTGAFTRRDGKSAIAQDLERVYAYFPRLRERRGSTAGYTSGGEQQMCSIGRALMSRPKMILLDEPSMGLAPQIVEEIFEIVKDLNVKEGVSFLLAEQNTNMALKYANYGYILENGRVVMDGEARALAANEDVKEFYLGVAGDKRKSFRDVKHYKRRKRWLV
;
A
#
# COMPACT_ATOMS: atom_id res chain seq x y z
N MET A 1 -2.59 14.01 -34.03
CA MET A 1 -2.02 13.04 -33.09
C MET A 1 -1.12 13.82 -32.13
N SER A 2 -1.64 14.25 -30.99
CA SER A 2 -0.89 15.05 -30.02
C SER A 2 -0.05 14.13 -29.15
N ASN A 3 1.26 14.35 -29.16
CA ASN A 3 2.22 13.70 -28.26
C ASN A 3 1.79 13.96 -26.80
N PRO A 4 1.74 12.95 -25.90
CA PRO A 4 1.59 13.22 -24.48
C PRO A 4 2.84 13.96 -24.01
N LYS A 5 2.62 15.19 -23.54
CA LYS A 5 3.62 16.07 -22.96
C LYS A 5 4.31 15.34 -21.80
N ALA A 6 5.63 15.30 -21.78
CA ALA A 6 6.38 14.89 -20.59
C ALA A 6 5.92 15.76 -19.40
N PRO A 7 5.77 15.20 -18.18
CA PRO A 7 5.36 15.99 -17.04
C PRO A 7 6.32 17.16 -16.84
N THR A 8 5.77 18.34 -16.63
CA THR A 8 6.58 19.54 -16.36
C THR A 8 7.31 19.39 -15.02
N ALA A 9 8.43 20.06 -14.83
CA ALA A 9 9.21 20.03 -13.58
C ALA A 9 8.35 20.36 -12.34
N THR A 10 7.26 21.13 -12.51
CA THR A 10 6.31 21.47 -11.46
C THR A 10 5.38 20.27 -11.09
N GLU A 11 5.02 19.43 -12.06
CA GLU A 11 4.22 18.21 -11.79
C GLU A 11 5.08 17.11 -11.16
N ALA A 12 6.37 17.01 -11.53
CA ALA A 12 7.31 16.09 -10.88
C ALA A 12 7.57 16.42 -9.39
N ALA A 13 7.46 17.71 -9.00
CA ALA A 13 7.60 18.15 -7.61
C ALA A 13 6.39 17.74 -6.72
N ALA A 14 5.27 17.34 -7.31
CA ALA A 14 4.06 16.88 -6.59
C ALA A 14 4.06 15.37 -6.31
N LEU A 15 4.89 14.57 -6.98
CA LEU A 15 4.96 13.12 -6.79
C LEU A 15 5.79 12.77 -5.56
N PHE A 16 5.20 11.94 -4.68
CA PHE A 16 5.86 11.50 -3.46
C PHE A 16 6.50 10.12 -3.62
N LEU A 17 5.83 9.23 -4.34
CA LEU A 17 6.36 7.96 -4.79
C LEU A 17 6.18 7.87 -6.30
N SER A 18 7.23 7.51 -7.04
CA SER A 18 7.15 7.19 -8.46
C SER A 18 7.83 5.86 -8.72
N VAL A 19 7.09 4.94 -9.27
CA VAL A 19 7.55 3.63 -9.73
C VAL A 19 7.51 3.63 -11.24
N ASN A 20 8.66 3.44 -11.89
CA ASN A 20 8.78 3.55 -13.33
C ASN A 20 9.28 2.25 -13.94
N ASN A 21 8.40 1.56 -14.66
CA ASN A 21 8.67 0.40 -15.50
C ASN A 21 9.49 -0.71 -14.82
N ILE A 22 9.19 -1.02 -13.55
CA ILE A 22 9.95 -2.01 -12.80
C ILE A 22 9.66 -3.45 -13.25
N GLU A 23 10.75 -4.23 -13.40
CA GLU A 23 10.69 -5.68 -13.47
C GLU A 23 11.24 -6.27 -12.17
N VAL A 24 10.55 -7.27 -11.62
CA VAL A 24 11.00 -7.99 -10.42
C VAL A 24 11.11 -9.47 -10.73
N VAL A 25 12.28 -10.03 -10.38
CA VAL A 25 12.59 -11.45 -10.57
C VAL A 25 12.93 -12.05 -9.21
N TYR A 26 12.34 -13.22 -8.89
CA TYR A 26 12.70 -14.03 -7.74
C TYR A 26 13.58 -15.21 -8.16
N ASP A 27 14.53 -15.57 -7.29
CA ASP A 27 15.47 -16.68 -7.50
C ASP A 27 16.18 -16.62 -8.87
N HIS A 28 16.37 -15.41 -9.43
CA HIS A 28 16.95 -15.13 -10.75
C HIS A 28 16.18 -15.76 -11.95
N VAL A 29 15.01 -16.37 -11.73
CA VAL A 29 14.26 -17.11 -12.74
C VAL A 29 12.81 -16.67 -12.85
N ILE A 30 12.14 -16.37 -11.75
CA ILE A 30 10.69 -16.15 -11.72
C ILE A 30 10.39 -14.67 -11.92
N LEU A 31 10.03 -14.29 -13.13
CA LEU A 31 9.61 -12.91 -13.46
C LEU A 31 8.18 -12.66 -12.97
N VAL A 32 8.04 -11.89 -11.88
CA VAL A 32 6.76 -11.59 -11.24
C VAL A 32 6.20 -10.24 -11.71
N LEU A 33 6.97 -9.15 -11.65
CA LEU A 33 6.56 -7.86 -12.19
C LEU A 33 7.17 -7.64 -13.57
N LYS A 34 6.37 -7.10 -14.49
CA LYS A 34 6.66 -7.08 -15.94
C LYS A 34 6.47 -5.67 -16.51
N GLY A 35 7.19 -4.70 -15.96
CA GLY A 35 7.10 -3.30 -16.36
C GLY A 35 5.96 -2.56 -15.66
N VAL A 36 5.91 -2.63 -14.32
CA VAL A 36 4.92 -1.93 -13.50
C VAL A 36 5.34 -0.47 -13.35
N SER A 37 4.39 0.45 -13.62
CA SER A 37 4.53 1.88 -13.36
C SER A 37 3.32 2.36 -12.57
N LEU A 38 3.56 3.13 -11.50
CA LEU A 38 2.55 3.80 -10.71
C LEU A 38 3.14 5.03 -9.99
N ASP A 39 2.29 5.98 -9.69
CA ASP A 39 2.64 7.20 -9.00
C ASP A 39 1.71 7.43 -7.80
N VAL A 40 2.27 7.94 -6.69
CA VAL A 40 1.49 8.37 -5.53
C VAL A 40 1.84 9.83 -5.25
N PRO A 41 0.87 10.75 -5.37
CA PRO A 41 1.09 12.15 -5.00
C PRO A 41 1.23 12.30 -3.48
N ARG A 42 1.91 13.35 -3.03
CA ARG A 42 1.99 13.68 -1.61
C ARG A 42 0.60 13.96 -1.04
N GLY A 43 0.26 13.33 0.08
CA GLY A 43 -1.07 13.40 0.68
C GLY A 43 -2.16 12.68 -0.13
N GLY A 44 -1.79 11.82 -1.07
CA GLY A 44 -2.74 11.01 -1.83
C GLY A 44 -2.98 9.63 -1.20
N ILE A 45 -4.16 9.09 -1.45
CA ILE A 45 -4.50 7.68 -1.22
C ILE A 45 -4.63 7.02 -2.59
N VAL A 46 -3.72 6.10 -2.91
CA VAL A 46 -3.71 5.37 -4.19
C VAL A 46 -3.95 3.89 -3.94
N ALA A 47 -4.85 3.30 -4.71
CA ALA A 47 -5.16 1.88 -4.64
C ALA A 47 -4.40 1.08 -5.72
N LEU A 48 -3.77 -0.01 -5.31
CA LEU A 48 -3.21 -1.05 -6.18
C LEU A 48 -4.10 -2.29 -6.09
N LEU A 49 -4.93 -2.47 -7.09
CA LEU A 49 -6.01 -3.45 -7.11
C LEU A 49 -5.63 -4.68 -7.93
N GLY A 50 -6.16 -5.83 -7.57
CA GLY A 50 -5.94 -7.06 -8.34
C GLY A 50 -6.21 -8.32 -7.53
N ALA A 51 -6.34 -9.43 -8.21
CA ALA A 51 -6.50 -10.76 -7.59
C ALA A 51 -5.25 -11.19 -6.82
N ASN A 52 -5.37 -12.27 -6.03
CA ASN A 52 -4.21 -12.90 -5.41
C ASN A 52 -3.23 -13.38 -6.49
N GLY A 53 -1.93 -13.15 -6.25
CA GLY A 53 -0.88 -13.47 -7.23
C GLY A 53 -0.71 -12.44 -8.36
N ALA A 54 -1.49 -11.34 -8.39
CA ALA A 54 -1.32 -10.30 -9.40
C ALA A 54 0.02 -9.54 -9.32
N GLY A 55 0.70 -9.56 -8.16
CA GLY A 55 1.98 -8.89 -7.91
C GLY A 55 1.89 -7.69 -6.97
N LYS A 56 0.75 -7.50 -6.27
CA LYS A 56 0.53 -6.36 -5.35
C LYS A 56 1.58 -6.31 -4.23
N THR A 57 1.66 -7.37 -3.43
CA THR A 57 2.65 -7.51 -2.34
C THR A 57 4.08 -7.36 -2.84
N THR A 58 4.40 -7.92 -4.02
CA THR A 58 5.71 -7.77 -4.66
C THR A 58 6.02 -6.31 -4.99
N THR A 59 5.02 -5.55 -5.48
CA THR A 59 5.17 -4.12 -5.75
C THR A 59 5.44 -3.33 -4.46
N LEU A 60 4.70 -3.61 -3.38
CA LEU A 60 4.94 -2.98 -2.08
C LEU A 60 6.33 -3.30 -1.52
N LYS A 61 6.75 -4.58 -1.62
CA LYS A 61 8.10 -5.00 -1.21
C LYS A 61 9.21 -4.38 -2.04
N ALA A 62 8.98 -4.12 -3.33
CA ALA A 62 9.92 -3.37 -4.16
C ALA A 62 10.08 -1.93 -3.64
N VAL A 63 8.97 -1.26 -3.33
CA VAL A 63 8.98 0.11 -2.77
C VAL A 63 9.63 0.17 -1.40
N SER A 64 9.42 -0.81 -0.52
CA SER A 64 10.01 -0.87 0.82
C SER A 64 11.40 -1.49 0.87
N ASN A 65 11.94 -1.90 -0.29
CA ASN A 65 13.22 -2.60 -0.46
C ASN A 65 13.36 -3.89 0.37
N LEU A 66 12.25 -4.63 0.51
CA LEU A 66 12.19 -5.89 1.26
C LEU A 66 12.32 -7.15 0.36
N LEU A 67 12.48 -6.99 -0.96
CA LEU A 67 12.56 -8.10 -1.91
C LEU A 67 13.73 -9.03 -1.61
N HIS A 68 14.90 -8.47 -1.28
CA HIS A 68 16.12 -9.25 -1.03
C HIS A 68 15.96 -10.29 0.09
N ALA A 69 15.11 -10.03 1.09
CA ALA A 69 14.81 -10.99 2.16
C ALA A 69 14.15 -12.28 1.65
N GLU A 70 13.57 -12.25 0.45
CA GLU A 70 12.88 -13.35 -0.21
C GLU A 70 13.55 -13.72 -1.55
N ARG A 71 14.82 -13.35 -1.75
CA ARG A 71 15.60 -13.56 -2.98
C ARG A 71 14.98 -12.94 -4.23
N GLY A 72 14.31 -11.78 -4.06
CA GLY A 72 13.76 -11.00 -5.15
C GLY A 72 14.62 -9.75 -5.43
N ASP A 73 14.70 -9.36 -6.70
CA ASP A 73 15.46 -8.19 -7.15
C ASP A 73 14.64 -7.37 -8.14
N VAL A 74 14.80 -6.03 -8.07
CA VAL A 74 14.37 -5.13 -9.13
C VAL A 74 15.44 -5.15 -10.22
N THR A 75 15.13 -5.84 -11.33
CA THR A 75 16.11 -6.05 -12.42
C THR A 75 16.07 -4.95 -13.48
N LYS A 76 14.96 -4.20 -13.57
CA LYS A 76 14.81 -3.06 -14.47
C LYS A 76 13.90 -1.99 -13.86
N GLY A 77 14.00 -0.80 -14.40
CA GLY A 77 13.21 0.35 -13.96
C GLY A 77 13.80 1.04 -12.73
N SER A 78 13.03 1.98 -12.18
CA SER A 78 13.46 2.78 -11.02
C SER A 78 12.29 3.05 -10.09
N ILE A 79 12.60 3.25 -8.81
CA ILE A 79 11.65 3.64 -7.78
C ILE A 79 12.21 4.86 -7.06
N LEU A 80 11.46 5.97 -7.08
CA LEU A 80 11.81 7.20 -6.38
C LEU A 80 10.83 7.43 -5.23
N PHE A 81 11.33 7.62 -4.03
CA PHE A 81 10.56 8.03 -2.86
C PHE A 81 11.11 9.36 -2.33
N ASP A 82 10.27 10.38 -2.26
CA ASP A 82 10.65 11.75 -1.85
C ASP A 82 11.89 12.26 -2.62
N GLY A 83 11.95 11.97 -3.93
CA GLY A 83 13.03 12.35 -4.83
C GLY A 83 14.33 11.51 -4.71
N VAL A 84 14.33 10.46 -3.86
CA VAL A 84 15.51 9.60 -3.65
C VAL A 84 15.25 8.21 -4.20
N GLU A 85 16.24 7.65 -4.89
CA GLU A 85 16.18 6.30 -5.44
C GLU A 85 16.17 5.25 -4.33
N VAL A 86 15.11 4.43 -4.31
CA VAL A 86 14.85 3.42 -3.27
C VAL A 86 15.90 2.31 -3.29
N GLN A 87 16.34 1.90 -4.49
CA GLN A 87 17.30 0.81 -4.65
C GLN A 87 18.65 1.10 -3.99
N SER A 88 18.97 2.38 -3.75
CA SER A 88 20.19 2.82 -3.07
C SER A 88 20.09 2.84 -1.53
N LEU A 89 18.89 2.57 -0.98
CA LEU A 89 18.60 2.71 0.45
C LEU A 89 18.43 1.34 1.11
N SER A 90 18.79 1.24 2.39
CA SER A 90 18.36 0.10 3.20
C SER A 90 16.88 0.24 3.63
N PRO A 91 16.19 -0.86 3.98
CA PRO A 91 14.84 -0.78 4.55
C PRO A 91 14.77 0.13 5.79
N ASN A 92 15.81 0.13 6.62
CA ASN A 92 15.92 1.02 7.79
C ASN A 92 15.98 2.51 7.40
N ASP A 93 16.66 2.84 6.30
CA ASP A 93 16.73 4.22 5.83
C ASP A 93 15.39 4.68 5.26
N LEU A 94 14.64 3.79 4.60
CA LEU A 94 13.29 4.07 4.14
C LEU A 94 12.35 4.35 5.32
N VAL A 95 12.42 3.53 6.39
CA VAL A 95 11.66 3.77 7.62
C VAL A 95 12.00 5.13 8.23
N ARG A 96 13.28 5.49 8.34
CA ARG A 96 13.72 6.81 8.85
C ARG A 96 13.26 7.97 7.97
N ARG A 97 13.10 7.75 6.67
CA ARG A 97 12.54 8.74 5.73
C ARG A 97 11.02 8.84 5.81
N GLY A 98 10.37 7.90 6.51
CA GLY A 98 8.94 7.87 6.74
C GLY A 98 8.15 7.00 5.75
N CYS A 99 8.78 6.08 5.01
CA CYS A 99 8.12 5.06 4.21
C CYS A 99 7.99 3.77 5.01
N ILE A 100 6.77 3.40 5.41
CA ILE A 100 6.51 2.28 6.30
C ILE A 100 5.59 1.28 5.61
N GLN A 101 5.94 0.01 5.63
CA GLN A 101 5.05 -1.06 5.16
C GLN A 101 4.36 -1.75 6.34
N VAL A 102 3.03 -1.85 6.26
CA VAL A 102 2.21 -2.76 7.05
C VAL A 102 1.95 -3.99 6.20
N MET A 103 2.61 -5.09 6.55
CA MET A 103 2.60 -6.32 5.76
C MET A 103 1.29 -7.09 5.97
N GLU A 104 0.91 -7.88 4.97
CA GLU A 104 -0.17 -8.85 5.04
C GLU A 104 0.01 -9.82 6.22
N GLY A 105 -1.12 -10.28 6.78
CA GLY A 105 -1.14 -11.27 7.86
C GLY A 105 -0.95 -10.70 9.26
N ARG A 106 -1.24 -9.41 9.45
CA ARG A 106 -1.31 -8.71 10.75
C ARG A 106 0.03 -8.56 11.49
N ARG A 107 1.00 -9.40 11.28
CA ARG A 107 2.42 -9.39 11.73
C ARG A 107 2.68 -8.73 13.10
N CYS A 108 1.82 -9.00 14.10
CA CYS A 108 2.10 -8.63 15.48
C CYS A 108 3.13 -9.57 16.10
N PHE A 109 3.93 -9.07 17.04
CA PHE A 109 4.75 -9.91 17.89
C PHE A 109 3.82 -10.57 18.92
N ALA A 110 3.45 -11.83 18.65
CA ALA A 110 2.36 -12.53 19.34
C ALA A 110 2.56 -12.65 20.87
N HIS A 111 3.80 -12.71 21.33
CA HIS A 111 4.17 -12.85 22.75
C HIS A 111 4.36 -11.53 23.50
N LEU A 112 4.38 -10.40 22.78
CA LEU A 112 4.40 -9.07 23.38
C LEU A 112 2.98 -8.58 23.65
N THR A 113 2.83 -7.66 24.60
CA THR A 113 1.58 -6.95 24.83
C THR A 113 1.27 -6.02 23.63
N VAL A 114 0.04 -5.54 23.53
CA VAL A 114 -0.37 -4.55 22.53
C VAL A 114 0.48 -3.29 22.66
N GLU A 115 0.69 -2.77 23.87
CA GLU A 115 1.49 -1.57 24.11
C GLU A 115 2.96 -1.78 23.71
N GLU A 116 3.57 -2.91 24.07
CA GLU A 116 4.93 -3.24 23.65
C GLU A 116 5.04 -3.35 22.13
N ASN A 117 4.05 -3.96 21.45
CA ASN A 117 4.00 -3.97 19.99
C ASN A 117 4.00 -2.56 19.40
N LEU A 118 3.18 -1.66 19.93
CA LEU A 118 3.14 -0.27 19.47
C LEU A 118 4.49 0.41 19.68
N LEU A 119 5.10 0.27 20.84
CA LEU A 119 6.40 0.87 21.18
C LEU A 119 7.53 0.39 20.29
N THR A 120 7.48 -0.84 19.73
CA THR A 120 8.48 -1.30 18.75
C THR A 120 8.51 -0.44 17.49
N GLY A 121 7.39 0.19 17.13
CA GLY A 121 7.31 1.11 15.98
C GLY A 121 8.16 2.38 16.14
N ALA A 122 8.48 2.75 17.39
CA ALA A 122 9.32 3.89 17.70
C ALA A 122 10.83 3.54 17.77
N PHE A 123 11.24 2.30 17.46
CA PHE A 123 12.62 1.82 17.63
C PHE A 123 13.69 2.67 16.92
N THR A 124 13.37 3.21 15.76
CA THR A 124 14.30 4.05 14.97
C THR A 124 14.36 5.51 15.41
N ARG A 125 13.50 5.92 16.36
CA ARG A 125 13.35 7.31 16.78
C ARG A 125 14.37 7.68 17.87
N ARG A 126 14.74 8.97 17.91
CA ARG A 126 15.69 9.55 18.85
C ARG A 126 15.15 10.80 19.55
N ASP A 127 13.85 11.10 19.41
CA ASP A 127 13.22 12.33 19.88
C ASP A 127 12.74 12.25 21.35
N GLY A 128 13.08 11.17 22.05
CA GLY A 128 12.94 11.05 23.49
C GLY A 128 11.61 10.43 23.96
N LYS A 129 11.59 10.00 25.23
CA LYS A 129 10.47 9.24 25.83
C LYS A 129 9.15 10.03 25.84
N SER A 130 9.21 11.35 26.11
CA SER A 130 8.02 12.21 26.17
C SER A 130 7.30 12.27 24.80
N ALA A 131 8.04 12.43 23.71
CA ALA A 131 7.48 12.45 22.35
C ALA A 131 6.89 11.10 21.97
N ILE A 132 7.53 10.00 22.35
CA ILE A 132 7.01 8.63 22.12
C ILE A 132 5.71 8.41 22.89
N ALA A 133 5.63 8.87 24.16
CA ALA A 133 4.41 8.76 24.96
C ALA A 133 3.26 9.57 24.36
N GLN A 134 3.52 10.77 23.85
CA GLN A 134 2.50 11.58 23.16
C GLN A 134 1.96 10.87 21.91
N ASP A 135 2.84 10.26 21.10
CA ASP A 135 2.40 9.52 19.91
C ASP A 135 1.65 8.23 20.28
N LEU A 136 2.00 7.58 21.38
CA LEU A 136 1.25 6.44 21.89
C LEU A 136 -0.20 6.84 22.26
N GLU A 137 -0.35 7.98 22.94
CA GLU A 137 -1.67 8.54 23.24
C GLU A 137 -2.46 8.89 21.97
N ARG A 138 -1.78 9.43 20.94
CA ARG A 138 -2.38 9.71 19.63
C ARG A 138 -2.84 8.40 18.96
N VAL A 139 -2.04 7.34 18.98
CA VAL A 139 -2.43 6.02 18.45
C VAL A 139 -3.66 5.49 19.18
N TYR A 140 -3.72 5.63 20.50
CA TYR A 140 -4.90 5.24 21.29
C TYR A 140 -6.14 6.08 21.00
N ALA A 141 -5.97 7.34 20.56
CA ALA A 141 -7.09 8.17 20.12
C ALA A 141 -7.69 7.68 18.79
N TYR A 142 -6.85 7.19 17.85
CA TYR A 142 -7.32 6.55 16.62
C TYR A 142 -7.88 5.14 16.85
N PHE A 143 -7.31 4.40 17.80
CA PHE A 143 -7.66 3.01 18.09
C PHE A 143 -8.01 2.82 19.58
N PRO A 144 -9.20 3.28 20.05
CA PRO A 144 -9.58 3.19 21.47
C PRO A 144 -9.55 1.75 22.00
N ARG A 145 -9.88 0.75 21.17
CA ARG A 145 -9.82 -0.66 21.52
C ARG A 145 -8.41 -1.12 21.91
N LEU A 146 -7.36 -0.56 21.28
CA LEU A 146 -5.99 -0.89 21.65
C LEU A 146 -5.63 -0.35 23.04
N ARG A 147 -6.20 0.79 23.45
CA ARG A 147 -6.04 1.31 24.81
C ARG A 147 -6.63 0.34 25.85
N GLU A 148 -7.84 -0.15 25.60
CA GLU A 148 -8.51 -1.11 26.49
C GLU A 148 -7.74 -2.43 26.61
N ARG A 149 -7.06 -2.83 25.52
CA ARG A 149 -6.28 -4.07 25.41
C ARG A 149 -4.77 -3.88 25.59
N ARG A 150 -4.30 -2.70 26.02
CA ARG A 150 -2.87 -2.37 26.04
C ARG A 150 -1.98 -3.40 26.76
N GLY A 151 -2.45 -3.95 27.87
CA GLY A 151 -1.75 -4.99 28.65
C GLY A 151 -2.03 -6.42 28.19
N SER A 152 -2.91 -6.64 27.21
CA SER A 152 -3.20 -7.98 26.67
C SER A 152 -2.08 -8.43 25.75
N THR A 153 -1.72 -9.71 25.81
CA THR A 153 -0.79 -10.34 24.84
C THR A 153 -1.41 -10.29 23.44
N ALA A 154 -0.70 -9.70 22.48
CA ALA A 154 -1.24 -9.42 21.15
C ALA A 154 -1.71 -10.67 20.40
N GLY A 155 -1.05 -11.82 20.61
CA GLY A 155 -1.44 -13.09 19.98
C GLY A 155 -2.83 -13.60 20.39
N TYR A 156 -3.37 -13.12 21.52
CA TYR A 156 -4.70 -13.50 22.03
C TYR A 156 -5.78 -12.45 21.75
N THR A 157 -5.45 -11.36 21.05
CA THR A 157 -6.43 -10.36 20.64
C THR A 157 -7.15 -10.79 19.35
N SER A 158 -8.29 -10.18 19.07
CA SER A 158 -9.03 -10.44 17.83
C SER A 158 -8.24 -10.05 16.59
N GLY A 159 -8.59 -10.64 15.43
CA GLY A 159 -7.93 -10.30 14.18
C GLY A 159 -8.00 -8.82 13.80
N GLY A 160 -9.10 -8.15 14.14
CA GLY A 160 -9.24 -6.71 13.94
C GLY A 160 -8.31 -5.90 14.86
N GLU A 161 -8.21 -6.27 16.13
CA GLU A 161 -7.29 -5.63 17.09
C GLU A 161 -5.82 -5.84 16.67
N GLN A 162 -5.47 -7.03 16.15
CA GLN A 162 -4.14 -7.29 15.63
C GLN A 162 -3.83 -6.42 14.41
N GLN A 163 -4.79 -6.23 13.49
CA GLN A 163 -4.63 -5.35 12.34
C GLN A 163 -4.48 -3.89 12.76
N MET A 164 -5.33 -3.42 13.67
CA MET A 164 -5.21 -2.09 14.26
C MET A 164 -3.86 -1.89 14.96
N CYS A 165 -3.38 -2.91 15.70
CA CYS A 165 -2.06 -2.90 16.35
C CYS A 165 -0.92 -2.79 15.32
N SER A 166 -1.00 -3.49 14.20
CA SER A 166 0.01 -3.39 13.11
C SER A 166 0.04 -2.00 12.48
N ILE A 167 -1.13 -1.39 12.23
CA ILE A 167 -1.22 -0.01 11.71
C ILE A 167 -0.76 0.99 12.78
N GLY A 168 -1.19 0.82 14.03
CA GLY A 168 -0.78 1.66 15.16
C GLY A 168 0.74 1.64 15.36
N ARG A 169 1.36 0.47 15.24
CA ARG A 169 2.82 0.33 15.25
C ARG A 169 3.49 1.12 14.13
N ALA A 170 2.93 1.12 12.93
CA ALA A 170 3.44 1.95 11.84
C ALA A 170 3.33 3.45 12.17
N LEU A 171 2.24 3.89 12.81
CA LEU A 171 2.04 5.29 13.22
C LEU A 171 3.07 5.76 14.25
N MET A 172 3.55 4.87 15.12
CA MET A 172 4.59 5.19 16.11
C MET A 172 5.92 5.62 15.49
N SER A 173 6.18 5.31 14.22
CA SER A 173 7.37 5.77 13.49
C SER A 173 7.20 7.16 12.86
N ARG A 174 6.05 7.85 13.02
CA ARG A 174 5.68 9.11 12.35
C ARG A 174 5.82 9.02 10.83
N PRO A 175 5.03 8.15 10.17
CA PRO A 175 5.15 7.91 8.74
C PRO A 175 4.73 9.14 7.94
N LYS A 176 5.39 9.36 6.80
CA LYS A 176 4.93 10.26 5.74
C LYS A 176 4.12 9.49 4.69
N MET A 177 4.42 8.20 4.52
CA MET A 177 3.73 7.27 3.64
C MET A 177 3.60 5.91 4.31
N ILE A 178 2.42 5.31 4.18
CA ILE A 178 2.16 3.93 4.62
C ILE A 178 1.79 3.09 3.40
N LEU A 179 2.49 1.97 3.25
CA LEU A 179 2.17 0.92 2.29
C LEU A 179 1.33 -0.12 3.04
N LEU A 180 0.04 -0.24 2.72
CA LEU A 180 -0.87 -1.21 3.36
C LEU A 180 -1.10 -2.40 2.44
N ASP A 181 -0.72 -3.59 2.91
CA ASP A 181 -0.85 -4.84 2.17
C ASP A 181 -2.05 -5.63 2.70
N GLU A 182 -3.13 -5.65 1.92
CA GLU A 182 -4.40 -6.33 2.17
C GLU A 182 -4.97 -6.11 3.59
N PRO A 183 -5.15 -4.83 4.02
CA PRO A 183 -5.61 -4.52 5.37
C PRO A 183 -7.00 -5.05 5.70
N SER A 184 -7.82 -5.38 4.70
CA SER A 184 -9.19 -5.90 4.88
C SER A 184 -9.28 -7.41 5.01
N MET A 185 -8.20 -8.15 4.70
CA MET A 185 -8.26 -9.60 4.54
C MET A 185 -8.64 -10.34 5.84
N GLY A 186 -9.70 -11.17 5.76
CA GLY A 186 -10.15 -12.02 6.87
C GLY A 186 -10.70 -11.25 8.07
N LEU A 187 -11.19 -10.02 7.86
CA LEU A 187 -11.82 -9.19 8.87
C LEU A 187 -13.33 -9.07 8.62
N ALA A 188 -14.08 -8.84 9.71
CA ALA A 188 -15.50 -8.52 9.60
C ALA A 188 -15.70 -7.18 8.90
N PRO A 189 -16.77 -7.02 8.08
CA PRO A 189 -16.99 -5.80 7.29
C PRO A 189 -16.96 -4.50 8.10
N GLN A 190 -17.52 -4.51 9.31
CA GLN A 190 -17.52 -3.36 10.21
C GLN A 190 -16.11 -2.93 10.63
N ILE A 191 -15.23 -3.90 10.90
CA ILE A 191 -13.82 -3.63 11.25
C ILE A 191 -13.05 -3.10 10.06
N VAL A 192 -13.32 -3.63 8.86
CA VAL A 192 -12.74 -3.12 7.63
C VAL A 192 -13.11 -1.65 7.43
N GLU A 193 -14.39 -1.30 7.57
CA GLU A 193 -14.86 0.07 7.43
C GLU A 193 -14.22 1.00 8.47
N GLU A 194 -14.13 0.57 9.73
CA GLU A 194 -13.46 1.31 10.81
C GLU A 194 -11.99 1.60 10.45
N ILE A 195 -11.25 0.60 9.96
CA ILE A 195 -9.84 0.76 9.56
C ILE A 195 -9.70 1.76 8.39
N PHE A 196 -10.55 1.67 7.37
CA PHE A 196 -10.47 2.57 6.23
C PHE A 196 -10.89 4.02 6.57
N GLU A 197 -11.85 4.22 7.47
CA GLU A 197 -12.16 5.56 7.99
C GLU A 197 -10.96 6.16 8.75
N ILE A 198 -10.24 5.34 9.53
CA ILE A 198 -9.02 5.79 10.20
C ILE A 198 -7.91 6.13 9.18
N VAL A 199 -7.74 5.34 8.11
CA VAL A 199 -6.81 5.65 7.01
C VAL A 199 -7.14 7.00 6.39
N LYS A 200 -8.42 7.26 6.11
CA LYS A 200 -8.88 8.55 5.58
C LYS A 200 -8.63 9.70 6.56
N ASP A 201 -8.91 9.49 7.84
CA ASP A 201 -8.66 10.49 8.88
C ASP A 201 -7.18 10.84 8.99
N LEU A 202 -6.30 9.86 8.98
CA LEU A 202 -4.85 10.05 8.97
C LEU A 202 -4.37 10.81 7.73
N ASN A 203 -4.95 10.51 6.58
CA ASN A 203 -4.65 11.24 5.34
C ASN A 203 -5.08 12.70 5.43
N VAL A 204 -6.34 12.96 5.83
CA VAL A 204 -6.92 14.32 5.86
C VAL A 204 -6.31 15.18 6.98
N LYS A 205 -6.14 14.60 8.19
CA LYS A 205 -5.74 15.36 9.38
C LYS A 205 -4.22 15.47 9.52
N GLU A 206 -3.47 14.45 9.09
CA GLU A 206 -2.03 14.36 9.29
C GLU A 206 -1.23 14.41 7.97
N GLY A 207 -1.89 14.40 6.82
CA GLY A 207 -1.24 14.46 5.51
C GLY A 207 -0.46 13.20 5.13
N VAL A 208 -0.72 12.06 5.79
CA VAL A 208 -0.07 10.79 5.49
C VAL A 208 -0.52 10.30 4.11
N SER A 209 0.43 9.96 3.25
CA SER A 209 0.14 9.35 1.95
C SER A 209 -0.03 7.83 2.10
N PHE A 210 -0.86 7.23 1.24
CA PHE A 210 -1.12 5.79 1.29
C PHE A 210 -0.99 5.14 -0.09
N LEU A 211 -0.35 3.98 -0.13
CA LEU A 211 -0.48 3.01 -1.23
C LEU A 211 -1.16 1.76 -0.66
N LEU A 212 -2.40 1.51 -1.09
CA LEU A 212 -3.25 0.42 -0.61
C LEU A 212 -3.22 -0.72 -1.61
N ALA A 213 -2.61 -1.84 -1.28
CA ALA A 213 -2.75 -3.06 -2.05
C ALA A 213 -3.97 -3.83 -1.55
N GLU A 214 -4.98 -4.02 -2.40
CA GLU A 214 -6.25 -4.62 -1.99
C GLU A 214 -6.84 -5.54 -3.08
N GLN A 215 -7.47 -6.61 -2.63
CA GLN A 215 -8.34 -7.42 -3.47
C GLN A 215 -9.78 -6.90 -3.44
N ASN A 216 -10.22 -6.33 -2.31
CA ASN A 216 -11.54 -5.73 -2.17
C ASN A 216 -11.61 -4.37 -2.88
N THR A 217 -11.81 -4.43 -4.20
CA THR A 217 -11.82 -3.26 -5.08
C THR A 217 -12.87 -2.22 -4.67
N ASN A 218 -14.08 -2.65 -4.26
CA ASN A 218 -15.13 -1.75 -3.82
C ASN A 218 -14.70 -0.89 -2.63
N MET A 219 -14.12 -1.54 -1.63
CA MET A 219 -13.68 -0.87 -0.41
C MET A 219 -12.53 0.08 -0.73
N ALA A 220 -11.52 -0.38 -1.46
CA ALA A 220 -10.36 0.45 -1.78
C ALA A 220 -10.73 1.69 -2.60
N LEU A 221 -11.58 1.55 -3.64
CA LEU A 221 -12.00 2.67 -4.49
C LEU A 221 -12.90 3.68 -3.77
N LYS A 222 -13.61 3.27 -2.70
CA LYS A 222 -14.41 4.18 -1.86
C LYS A 222 -13.54 5.25 -1.18
N TYR A 223 -12.30 4.90 -0.83
CA TYR A 223 -11.39 5.76 -0.05
C TYR A 223 -10.22 6.32 -0.86
N ALA A 224 -9.84 5.68 -1.96
CA ALA A 224 -8.74 6.14 -2.81
C ALA A 224 -9.11 7.35 -3.68
N ASN A 225 -8.10 8.13 -4.06
CA ASN A 225 -8.19 9.18 -5.06
C ASN A 225 -7.98 8.61 -6.48
N TYR A 226 -7.04 7.68 -6.61
CA TYR A 226 -6.61 7.06 -7.86
C TYR A 226 -6.40 5.56 -7.67
N GLY A 227 -6.54 4.78 -8.73
CA GLY A 227 -6.33 3.34 -8.69
C GLY A 227 -5.57 2.81 -9.89
N TYR A 228 -4.81 1.75 -9.62
CA TYR A 228 -4.12 0.93 -10.62
C TYR A 228 -4.62 -0.50 -10.49
N ILE A 229 -5.03 -1.09 -11.60
CA ILE A 229 -5.46 -2.50 -11.64
C ILE A 229 -4.29 -3.32 -12.16
N LEU A 230 -3.84 -4.25 -11.34
CA LEU A 230 -2.71 -5.13 -11.61
C LEU A 230 -3.19 -6.53 -11.96
N GLU A 231 -2.72 -7.08 -13.08
CA GLU A 231 -3.00 -8.43 -13.51
C GLU A 231 -1.70 -9.09 -14.04
N ASN A 232 -1.35 -10.26 -13.53
CA ASN A 232 -0.19 -11.03 -13.99
C ASN A 232 1.13 -10.22 -14.05
N GLY A 233 1.34 -9.35 -13.05
CA GLY A 233 2.52 -8.50 -12.93
C GLY A 233 2.55 -7.30 -13.87
N ARG A 234 1.41 -6.85 -14.41
CA ARG A 234 1.29 -5.68 -15.26
C ARG A 234 0.12 -4.81 -14.82
N VAL A 235 0.27 -3.50 -14.92
CA VAL A 235 -0.85 -2.57 -14.83
C VAL A 235 -1.66 -2.68 -16.13
N VAL A 236 -2.91 -3.10 -16.02
CA VAL A 236 -3.82 -3.27 -17.17
C VAL A 236 -4.76 -2.09 -17.34
N MET A 237 -5.08 -1.39 -16.25
CA MET A 237 -5.93 -0.20 -16.24
C MET A 237 -5.53 0.72 -15.09
N ASP A 238 -5.66 2.01 -15.26
CA ASP A 238 -5.47 3.01 -14.21
C ASP A 238 -6.39 4.20 -14.42
N GLY A 239 -6.70 4.92 -13.38
CA GLY A 239 -7.55 6.11 -13.46
C GLY A 239 -8.02 6.63 -12.10
N GLU A 240 -8.76 7.73 -12.13
CA GLU A 240 -9.43 8.24 -10.93
C GLU A 240 -10.34 7.18 -10.33
N ALA A 241 -10.35 7.06 -9.01
CA ALA A 241 -11.08 6.01 -8.30
C ALA A 241 -12.58 6.00 -8.63
N ARG A 242 -13.19 7.18 -8.76
CA ARG A 242 -14.61 7.32 -9.14
C ARG A 242 -14.88 6.81 -10.56
N ALA A 243 -13.97 7.10 -11.50
CA ALA A 243 -14.09 6.63 -12.88
C ALA A 243 -13.91 5.11 -12.98
N LEU A 244 -12.96 4.54 -12.23
CA LEU A 244 -12.78 3.09 -12.16
C LEU A 244 -13.99 2.39 -11.53
N ALA A 245 -14.55 2.94 -10.45
CA ALA A 245 -15.75 2.38 -9.81
C ALA A 245 -17.01 2.43 -10.71
N ALA A 246 -17.06 3.38 -11.65
CA ALA A 246 -18.17 3.49 -12.62
C ALA A 246 -17.96 2.60 -13.86
N ASN A 247 -16.74 2.14 -14.12
CA ASN A 247 -16.39 1.37 -15.32
C ASN A 247 -17.05 -0.02 -15.30
N GLU A 248 -17.72 -0.40 -16.38
CA GLU A 248 -18.46 -1.67 -16.50
C GLU A 248 -17.52 -2.88 -16.46
N ASP A 249 -16.37 -2.82 -17.11
CA ASP A 249 -15.37 -3.89 -17.08
C ASP A 249 -14.84 -4.12 -15.66
N VAL A 250 -14.58 -3.02 -14.91
CA VAL A 250 -14.16 -3.11 -13.51
C VAL A 250 -15.26 -3.71 -12.65
N LYS A 251 -16.53 -3.36 -12.89
CA LYS A 251 -17.69 -3.95 -12.19
C LYS A 251 -17.81 -5.43 -12.46
N GLU A 252 -17.72 -5.83 -13.72
CA GLU A 252 -17.86 -7.23 -14.11
C GLU A 252 -16.74 -8.10 -13.54
N PHE A 253 -15.46 -7.64 -13.65
CA PHE A 253 -14.29 -8.48 -13.34
C PHE A 253 -13.82 -8.41 -11.89
N TYR A 254 -14.01 -7.26 -11.23
CA TYR A 254 -13.41 -7.00 -9.90
C TYR A 254 -14.43 -6.65 -8.81
N LEU A 255 -15.65 -6.21 -9.17
CA LEU A 255 -16.70 -5.85 -8.19
C LEU A 255 -17.74 -6.96 -7.98
N GLY A 256 -17.64 -8.07 -8.71
CA GLY A 256 -18.52 -9.24 -8.53
C GLY A 256 -19.97 -9.01 -8.92
N VAL A 257 -20.29 -8.02 -9.77
CA VAL A 257 -21.66 -7.64 -10.15
C VAL A 257 -22.20 -8.48 -11.31
N ALA A 258 -21.39 -9.33 -11.95
CA ALA A 258 -21.84 -10.21 -13.04
C ALA A 258 -21.45 -11.67 -12.80
N GLY A 259 -22.44 -12.55 -13.11
CA GLY A 259 -22.48 -13.98 -12.77
C GLY A 259 -21.29 -14.83 -13.21
N ASP A 260 -21.02 -15.75 -12.34
CA ASP A 260 -20.47 -17.12 -12.42
C ASP A 260 -19.39 -17.53 -13.45
N LYS A 261 -18.69 -16.61 -14.12
CA LYS A 261 -17.46 -16.94 -14.89
C LYS A 261 -16.43 -15.84 -14.73
N ARG A 262 -15.37 -16.10 -13.96
CA ARG A 262 -14.16 -15.27 -13.92
C ARG A 262 -13.54 -15.21 -15.32
N LYS A 263 -13.79 -14.12 -16.05
CA LYS A 263 -13.11 -13.80 -17.31
C LYS A 263 -11.86 -12.97 -16.99
N SER A 264 -10.78 -13.18 -17.74
CA SER A 264 -9.58 -12.34 -17.68
C SER A 264 -9.72 -11.20 -18.70
N PHE A 265 -9.16 -10.01 -18.41
CA PHE A 265 -9.03 -8.93 -19.40
C PHE A 265 -8.28 -9.37 -20.69
N ARG A 266 -7.54 -10.45 -20.62
CA ARG A 266 -6.88 -11.06 -21.76
C ARG A 266 -7.87 -11.58 -22.82
N ASP A 267 -9.10 -11.92 -22.41
CA ASP A 267 -10.12 -12.53 -23.24
C ASP A 267 -11.05 -11.49 -23.88
N VAL A 268 -10.94 -10.23 -23.50
CA VAL A 268 -11.75 -9.13 -24.04
C VAL A 268 -11.10 -8.55 -25.29
N LYS A 269 -11.67 -8.86 -26.45
CA LYS A 269 -11.16 -8.48 -27.79
C LYS A 269 -11.10 -6.97 -28.10
N HIS A 270 -11.59 -6.08 -27.24
CA HIS A 270 -11.74 -4.65 -27.52
C HIS A 270 -10.88 -3.71 -26.68
N TYR A 271 -9.95 -4.22 -25.88
CA TYR A 271 -9.07 -3.37 -25.10
C TYR A 271 -7.99 -2.75 -26.00
N LYS A 272 -8.11 -1.46 -26.31
CA LYS A 272 -7.03 -0.69 -26.94
C LYS A 272 -5.87 -0.57 -25.94
N ARG A 273 -4.88 -1.49 -26.04
CA ARG A 273 -3.61 -1.35 -25.35
C ARG A 273 -3.03 0.02 -25.68
N ARG A 274 -2.90 0.91 -24.69
CA ARG A 274 -1.99 2.05 -24.81
C ARG A 274 -0.58 1.49 -24.88
N LYS A 275 -0.07 1.32 -26.10
CA LYS A 275 1.35 1.07 -26.32
C LYS A 275 2.08 2.35 -25.90
N ARG A 276 2.67 2.38 -24.70
CA ARG A 276 3.79 3.30 -24.45
C ARG A 276 4.98 2.73 -25.21
N TRP A 277 5.24 3.27 -26.39
CA TRP A 277 6.48 2.99 -27.10
C TRP A 277 7.60 3.75 -26.41
N LEU A 278 8.68 3.04 -26.17
CA LEU A 278 9.99 3.55 -25.81
C LEU A 278 10.44 4.65 -26.78
N VAL A 279 10.91 5.77 -26.25
CA VAL A 279 12.05 6.54 -26.76
C VAL A 279 13.02 6.68 -25.60
#